data_237e86542ed3155172a18aa550d735ad
#
_entry.id   237e86542ed3155172a18aa550d735ad
#
_cell.length_a   1.000
_cell.length_b   1.000
_cell.length_c   1.000
_cell.angle_alpha   90.00
_cell.angle_beta   90.00
_cell.angle_gamma   90.00
#
_symmetry.space_group_name_H-M   'P 1'
#
loop_
_entity.id
_entity.type
_entity.pdbx_description
1 polymer ?
#
loop_
_entity_poly.entity_id
_entity_poly.type
_entity_poly.pdbx_seq_one_letter_code
_entity_poly.pdbx_strand_id
1 'polypeptide(L)'
;MLPVAVDAMGGDNAPHEIIAGAQKAIDNHGIPVLLVGKPEVLETMTEIPILPASEIIEMDAEPGSSVRQMKDSSLVRAAEAVRDGVASAMVSAGN
;
A
#
# COMPACT_ATOMS: atom_id res chain seq x y z
N MET A 1 2.22 -18.99 0.57
CA MET A 1 2.97 -17.86 1.15
C MET A 1 2.10 -16.63 1.16
N LEU A 2 2.01 -15.95 2.29
CA LEU A 2 1.24 -14.72 2.38
C LEU A 2 1.96 -13.58 1.65
N PRO A 3 1.22 -12.67 1.02
CA PRO A 3 1.84 -11.55 0.33
C PRO A 3 2.39 -10.50 1.29
N VAL A 4 3.27 -9.66 0.78
CA VAL A 4 3.70 -8.44 1.46
C VAL A 4 2.75 -7.32 1.06
N ALA A 5 2.16 -6.64 2.05
CA ALA A 5 1.29 -5.50 1.79
C ALA A 5 2.14 -4.27 1.55
N VAL A 6 1.97 -3.64 0.40
CA VAL A 6 2.75 -2.46 0.02
C VAL A 6 1.80 -1.27 -0.09
N ASP A 7 2.05 -0.24 0.73
CA ASP A 7 1.32 1.01 0.65
C ASP A 7 1.67 1.70 -0.68
N ALA A 8 0.76 1.64 -1.63
CA ALA A 8 1.00 2.14 -2.98
C ALA A 8 0.77 3.65 -3.11
N MET A 9 0.19 4.28 -2.08
CA MET A 9 -0.17 5.69 -2.14
C MET A 9 0.74 6.58 -1.29
N GLY A 10 1.68 6.00 -0.56
CA GLY A 10 2.61 6.76 0.27
C GLY A 10 3.91 7.07 -0.45
N GLY A 11 4.50 8.24 -0.12
CA GLY A 11 5.77 8.65 -0.70
C GLY A 11 5.62 9.65 -1.84
N ASP A 12 6.73 10.28 -2.18
CA ASP A 12 6.74 11.39 -3.15
C ASP A 12 6.44 10.94 -4.58
N ASN A 13 6.82 9.72 -4.93
CA ASN A 13 6.70 9.20 -6.30
C ASN A 13 5.64 8.11 -6.42
N ALA A 14 4.73 8.06 -5.46
CA ALA A 14 3.62 7.12 -5.53
C ALA A 14 2.60 7.60 -6.57
N PRO A 15 1.91 6.67 -7.22
CA PRO A 15 2.09 5.22 -7.07
C PRO A 15 3.08 4.60 -8.06
N HIS A 16 3.58 5.35 -9.04
CA HIS A 16 4.36 4.82 -10.17
C HIS A 16 5.59 4.02 -9.74
N GLU A 17 6.46 4.61 -8.94
CA GLU A 17 7.69 3.94 -8.53
C GLU A 17 7.44 2.80 -7.56
N ILE A 18 6.40 2.92 -6.75
CA ILE A 18 6.00 1.85 -5.83
C ILE A 18 5.57 0.62 -6.64
N ILE A 19 4.74 0.82 -7.66
CA ILE A 19 4.30 -0.26 -8.54
C ILE A 19 5.47 -0.89 -9.27
N ALA A 20 6.39 -0.06 -9.79
CA ALA A 20 7.56 -0.56 -10.49
C ALA A 20 8.45 -1.42 -9.59
N GLY A 21 8.66 -0.98 -8.35
CA GLY A 21 9.44 -1.75 -7.37
C GLY A 21 8.76 -3.06 -6.98
N ALA A 22 7.45 -3.02 -6.79
CA ALA A 22 6.67 -4.22 -6.48
C ALA A 22 6.74 -5.23 -7.62
N GLN A 23 6.61 -4.77 -8.86
CA GLN A 23 6.69 -5.65 -10.03
C GLN A 23 8.07 -6.30 -10.13
N LYS A 24 9.14 -5.56 -9.84
CA LYS A 24 10.49 -6.13 -9.83
C LYS A 24 10.63 -7.22 -8.75
N ALA A 25 10.04 -7.01 -7.59
CA ALA A 25 10.10 -8.02 -6.52
C ALA A 25 9.39 -9.31 -6.94
N ILE A 26 8.26 -9.19 -7.62
CA ILE A 26 7.53 -10.34 -8.14
C ILE A 26 8.37 -11.05 -9.20
N ASP A 27 8.86 -10.31 -10.18
CA ASP A 27 9.54 -10.88 -11.35
C ASP A 27 10.90 -11.48 -10.99
N ASN A 28 11.65 -10.83 -10.12
CA ASN A 28 13.04 -11.22 -9.82
C ASN A 28 13.15 -12.17 -8.65
N HIS A 29 12.20 -12.13 -7.72
CA HIS A 29 12.30 -12.90 -6.46
C HIS A 29 11.08 -13.76 -6.17
N GLY A 30 10.05 -13.72 -6.99
CA GLY A 30 8.85 -14.51 -6.79
C GLY A 30 8.08 -14.17 -5.53
N ILE A 31 8.22 -12.95 -5.02
CA ILE A 31 7.56 -12.51 -3.80
C ILE A 31 6.13 -12.07 -4.15
N PRO A 32 5.09 -12.66 -3.54
CA PRO A 32 3.74 -12.19 -3.76
C PRO A 32 3.53 -10.82 -3.09
N VAL A 33 2.87 -9.92 -3.81
CA VAL A 33 2.64 -8.55 -3.36
C VAL A 33 1.15 -8.23 -3.40
N LEU A 34 0.68 -7.51 -2.40
CA LEU A 34 -0.66 -6.97 -2.33
C LEU A 34 -0.52 -5.44 -2.23
N LEU A 35 -0.94 -4.73 -3.27
CA LEU A 35 -0.89 -3.27 -3.26
C LEU A 35 -2.07 -2.73 -2.47
N VAL A 36 -1.82 -1.77 -1.60
CA VAL A 36 -2.87 -1.15 -0.79
C VAL A 36 -3.05 0.28 -1.25
N GLY A 37 -4.24 0.62 -1.71
CA GLY A 37 -4.51 1.96 -2.21
C GLY A 37 -5.84 2.07 -2.92
N LYS A 38 -5.98 3.12 -3.72
CA LYS A 38 -7.22 3.42 -4.43
C LYS A 38 -7.36 2.54 -5.67
N PRO A 39 -8.36 1.63 -5.73
CA PRO A 39 -8.51 0.73 -6.87
C PRO A 39 -8.68 1.48 -8.19
N GLU A 40 -9.42 2.58 -8.19
CA GLU A 40 -9.68 3.36 -9.40
C GLU A 40 -8.40 3.96 -10.00
N VAL A 41 -7.34 4.10 -9.21
CA VAL A 41 -6.04 4.55 -9.68
C VAL A 41 -5.16 3.37 -10.07
N LEU A 42 -5.07 2.38 -9.19
CA LEU A 42 -4.12 1.28 -9.35
C LEU A 42 -4.53 0.29 -10.44
N GLU A 43 -5.81 0.04 -10.62
CA GLU A 43 -6.30 -0.90 -11.62
C GLU A 43 -5.89 -0.53 -13.05
N THR A 44 -5.72 0.76 -13.32
CA THR A 44 -5.32 1.22 -14.65
C THR A 44 -3.82 1.09 -14.89
N MET A 45 -3.03 0.81 -13.85
CA MET A 45 -1.58 0.83 -13.90
C MET A 45 -0.93 -0.54 -13.77
N THR A 46 -1.63 -1.52 -13.19
CA THR A 46 -1.04 -2.81 -12.88
C THR A 46 -2.10 -3.88 -12.74
N GLU A 47 -1.67 -5.15 -12.88
CA GLU A 47 -2.51 -6.32 -12.61
C GLU A 47 -2.23 -6.93 -11.24
N ILE A 48 -1.31 -6.35 -10.45
CA ILE A 48 -1.02 -6.81 -9.10
C ILE A 48 -2.29 -6.69 -8.25
N PRO A 49 -2.61 -7.69 -7.41
CA PRO A 49 -3.81 -7.61 -6.56
C PRO A 49 -3.81 -6.39 -5.67
N ILE A 50 -5.00 -5.83 -5.45
CA ILE A 50 -5.19 -4.58 -4.72
C ILE A 50 -6.08 -4.82 -3.51
N LEU A 51 -5.62 -4.32 -2.35
CA LEU A 51 -6.46 -4.20 -1.16
C LEU A 51 -6.97 -2.76 -1.14
N PRO A 52 -8.28 -2.54 -1.28
CA PRO A 52 -8.80 -1.17 -1.40
C PRO A 52 -8.57 -0.31 -0.16
N ALA A 53 -8.18 0.94 -0.38
CA ALA A 53 -8.14 1.98 0.63
C ALA A 53 -8.55 3.28 -0.04
N SER A 54 -9.49 4.00 0.57
CA SER A 54 -10.09 5.17 -0.06
C SER A 54 -9.40 6.48 0.31
N GLU A 55 -8.56 6.46 1.34
CA GLU A 55 -7.95 7.67 1.87
C GLU A 55 -6.43 7.62 1.82
N ILE A 56 -5.80 8.79 1.66
CA ILE A 56 -4.35 8.95 1.64
C ILE A 56 -3.99 9.90 2.78
N ILE A 57 -2.96 9.53 3.57
CA ILE A 57 -2.42 10.42 4.58
C ILE A 57 -1.46 11.38 3.88
N GLU A 58 -1.75 12.68 3.96
CA GLU A 58 -0.90 13.71 3.36
C GLU A 58 0.45 13.78 4.09
N MET A 59 1.51 14.07 3.31
CA MET A 59 2.86 14.12 3.86
C MET A 59 3.05 15.20 4.93
N ASP A 60 2.30 16.30 4.82
CA ASP A 60 2.37 17.44 5.75
C ASP A 60 1.31 17.40 6.83
N ALA A 61 0.49 16.37 6.87
CA ALA A 61 -0.54 16.25 7.90
C ALA A 61 0.07 15.85 9.25
N GLU A 62 -0.59 16.24 10.33
CA GLU A 62 -0.21 15.80 11.66
C GLU A 62 -0.49 14.30 11.80
N PRO A 63 0.54 13.48 12.06
CA PRO A 63 0.36 12.02 12.02
C PRO A 63 -0.74 11.50 12.95
N GLY A 64 -0.81 11.98 14.18
CA GLY A 64 -1.80 11.50 15.12
C GLY A 64 -3.24 11.82 14.72
N SER A 65 -3.49 13.06 14.31
CA SER A 65 -4.81 13.50 13.86
C SER A 65 -5.20 12.81 12.56
N SER A 66 -4.26 12.71 11.62
CA SER A 66 -4.52 12.12 10.31
C SER A 66 -4.93 10.66 10.43
N VAL A 67 -4.22 9.87 11.24
CA VAL A 67 -4.53 8.45 11.41
C VAL A 67 -5.93 8.27 12.03
N ARG A 68 -6.29 9.10 13.00
CA ARG A 68 -7.62 9.03 13.62
C ARG A 68 -8.75 9.39 12.66
N GLN A 69 -8.51 10.36 11.78
CA GLN A 69 -9.53 10.85 10.85
C GLN A 69 -9.62 9.99 9.59
N MET A 70 -8.49 9.40 9.17
CA MET A 70 -8.39 8.65 7.92
C MET A 70 -8.27 7.15 8.18
N LYS A 71 -9.35 6.57 8.71
CA LYS A 71 -9.37 5.15 9.07
C LYS A 71 -9.19 4.22 7.88
N ASP A 72 -9.53 4.69 6.69
CA ASP A 72 -9.41 3.90 5.47
C ASP A 72 -8.19 4.29 4.64
N SER A 73 -7.16 4.86 5.26
CA SER A 73 -5.93 5.18 4.56
C SER A 73 -5.17 3.92 4.18
N SER A 74 -4.35 4.02 3.13
CA SER A 74 -3.55 2.89 2.67
C SER A 74 -2.59 2.39 3.76
N LEU A 75 -2.03 3.30 4.55
CA LEU A 75 -1.13 2.92 5.65
C LEU A 75 -1.87 2.09 6.70
N VAL A 76 -3.05 2.53 7.11
CA VAL A 76 -3.84 1.82 8.13
C VAL A 76 -4.30 0.47 7.59
N ARG A 77 -4.78 0.41 6.34
CA ARG A 77 -5.21 -0.86 5.73
C ARG A 77 -4.07 -1.85 5.60
N ALA A 78 -2.87 -1.38 5.26
CA ALA A 78 -1.70 -2.26 5.19
C ALA A 78 -1.37 -2.85 6.57
N ALA A 79 -1.41 -2.04 7.61
CA ALA A 79 -1.16 -2.50 8.98
C ALA A 79 -2.23 -3.51 9.42
N GLU A 80 -3.49 -3.25 9.10
CA GLU A 80 -4.58 -4.18 9.42
C GLU A 80 -4.43 -5.52 8.71
N ALA A 81 -3.94 -5.50 7.47
CA ALA A 81 -3.72 -6.73 6.71
C ALA A 81 -2.71 -7.63 7.41
N VAL A 82 -1.66 -7.06 8.00
CA VAL A 82 -0.69 -7.84 8.78
C VAL A 82 -1.33 -8.35 10.06
N ARG A 83 -2.03 -7.49 10.77
CA ARG A 83 -2.72 -7.87 12.02
C ARG A 83 -3.68 -9.03 11.79
N ASP A 84 -4.42 -9.03 10.69
CA ASP A 84 -5.47 -9.99 10.42
C ASP A 84 -4.98 -11.24 9.68
N GLY A 85 -3.68 -11.35 9.43
CA GLY A 85 -3.11 -12.53 8.77
C GLY A 85 -3.34 -12.58 7.27
N VAL A 86 -3.70 -11.47 6.65
CA VAL A 86 -3.87 -11.37 5.19
C VAL A 86 -2.52 -11.17 4.52
N ALA A 87 -1.61 -10.48 5.19
CA ALA A 87 -0.25 -10.25 4.71
C ALA A 87 0.76 -10.65 5.79
N SER A 88 1.97 -11.00 5.35
CA SER A 88 3.06 -11.38 6.26
C SER A 88 3.84 -10.19 6.80
N ALA A 89 3.85 -9.09 6.06
CA ALA A 89 4.58 -7.87 6.40
C ALA A 89 3.99 -6.71 5.62
N MET A 90 4.38 -5.49 5.99
CA MET A 90 3.97 -4.31 5.24
C MET A 90 5.17 -3.42 4.95
N VAL A 91 5.08 -2.67 3.85
CA VAL A 91 6.10 -1.70 3.45
C VAL A 91 5.39 -0.41 3.07
N SER A 92 5.91 0.72 3.55
CA SER A 92 5.42 2.03 3.17
C SER A 92 6.60 3.00 3.02
N ALA A 93 6.60 3.77 1.94
CA ALA A 93 7.58 4.84 1.71
C ALA A 93 7.06 6.19 2.21
N GLY A 94 5.83 6.24 2.68
CA GLY A 94 5.22 7.44 3.23
C GLY A 94 5.28 7.50 4.75
N ASN A 95 4.63 8.48 5.30
CA ASN A 95 4.61 8.69 6.76
C ASN A 95 3.87 7.58 7.50
#